data_491da91d13b1aaf35dfffea8bb270c57
#
_entry.id   491da91d13b1aaf35dfffea8bb270c57
#
_cell.length_a   1.000
_cell.length_b   1.000
_cell.length_c   1.000
_cell.angle_alpha   90.00
_cell.angle_beta   90.00
_cell.angle_gamma   90.00
#
_symmetry.space_group_name_H-M   'P 1'
#
loop_
_entity.id
_entity.type
_entity.pdbx_description
1 polymer ?
#
loop_
_entity_poly.entity_id
_entity_poly.type
_entity_poly.pdbx_seq_one_letter_code
_entity_poly.pdbx_strand_id
1 'polypeptide(L)'
;MFKTLQNAFKIKEIRSRMLFTFLMLIVIRLGSQLPVPGVDRTLFSSWFQNLMGDNFNFLSAFTGGSFEKMSVFALNITPYITSSIIMQLLTIAIPKLEEMQKEGEDGRKKIAAITRYVTVGLALIESTAMAIGFRKQNMMTESGALGIITVIVALTAGSAFLMWIGEQITENGVGNGISIVLTINIISRIPQDFASLFDQFMKGKSFATATLAAIIIAAVVIGTVVLTVILGGGERRIPVQYAKKVQGRKIVGGQSSHIPLKVNTGGVIPIIFASSLMQLPIVLSSFFPAKSDNWWQKVLRALNSGNWFKTATPVYSVGVLVYIILVVFFAYFYTSITFNPLEVADNMKKQGGFIPGIRPGKPTSDYLTKILNYIVFVGAVGLIIVALIPIFFNGLFGASVSFGGTSLIIIVGVILETMKQIESMMLVRNYKGFLND
;
A
#
# COMPACT_ATOMS: atom_id res chain seq x y z
N MET A 1 -3.75 -21.30 8.19
CA MET A 1 -3.61 -20.00 8.86
C MET A 1 -3.78 -20.07 10.38
N PHE A 2 -4.93 -20.50 10.97
CA PHE A 2 -5.08 -20.56 12.43
C PHE A 2 -4.06 -21.48 13.11
N LYS A 3 -3.81 -22.68 12.56
CA LYS A 3 -2.77 -23.58 13.08
C LYS A 3 -1.36 -22.98 13.02
N THR A 4 -1.05 -22.25 11.96
CA THR A 4 0.23 -21.55 11.78
C THR A 4 0.42 -20.48 12.86
N LEU A 5 -0.60 -19.64 13.11
CA LEU A 5 -0.57 -18.64 14.18
C LEU A 5 -0.41 -19.30 15.55
N GLN A 6 -1.18 -20.36 15.82
CA GLN A 6 -1.13 -21.07 17.10
C GLN A 6 0.27 -21.67 17.36
N ASN A 7 0.91 -22.20 16.33
CA ASN A 7 2.28 -22.71 16.42
C ASN A 7 3.31 -21.59 16.55
N ALA A 8 3.12 -20.47 15.86
CA ALA A 8 3.98 -19.28 15.97
C ALA A 8 4.00 -18.72 17.41
N PHE A 9 2.84 -18.67 18.09
CA PHE A 9 2.77 -18.26 19.49
C PHE A 9 3.51 -19.15 20.48
N LYS A 10 3.73 -20.42 20.16
CA LYS A 10 4.54 -21.34 21.00
C LYS A 10 6.01 -21.02 20.94
N ILE A 11 6.51 -20.37 19.89
CA ILE A 11 7.90 -20.02 19.69
C ILE A 11 8.18 -18.67 20.32
N LYS A 12 9.01 -18.63 21.41
CA LYS A 12 9.29 -17.44 22.20
C LYS A 12 9.73 -16.22 21.36
N GLU A 13 10.60 -16.43 20.39
CA GLU A 13 11.15 -15.36 19.54
C GLU A 13 10.07 -14.74 18.65
N ILE A 14 9.28 -15.58 17.95
CA ILE A 14 8.20 -15.13 17.06
C ILE A 14 7.09 -14.45 17.89
N ARG A 15 6.76 -15.03 19.05
CA ARG A 15 5.81 -14.42 19.98
C ARG A 15 6.26 -13.03 20.43
N SER A 16 7.54 -12.84 20.76
CA SER A 16 8.09 -11.53 21.15
C SER A 16 7.93 -10.50 20.03
N ARG A 17 8.26 -10.88 18.78
CA ARG A 17 8.09 -10.03 17.59
C ARG A 17 6.63 -9.67 17.32
N MET A 18 5.71 -10.64 17.46
CA MET A 18 4.27 -10.40 17.31
C MET A 18 3.74 -9.45 18.38
N LEU A 19 4.15 -9.65 19.65
CA LEU A 19 3.77 -8.76 20.75
C LEU A 19 4.31 -7.34 20.56
N PHE A 20 5.55 -7.21 20.10
CA PHE A 20 6.14 -5.92 19.76
C PHE A 20 5.33 -5.21 18.65
N THR A 21 5.01 -5.92 17.58
CA THR A 21 4.15 -5.37 16.51
C THR A 21 2.81 -4.90 17.08
N PHE A 22 2.15 -5.73 17.88
CA PHE A 22 0.87 -5.38 18.49
C PHE A 22 0.97 -4.14 19.39
N LEU A 23 2.03 -4.02 20.21
CA LEU A 23 2.27 -2.85 21.04
C LEU A 23 2.45 -1.59 20.20
N MET A 24 3.20 -1.66 19.09
CA MET A 24 3.37 -0.53 18.17
C MET A 24 2.04 -0.12 17.51
N LEU A 25 1.16 -1.08 17.20
CA LEU A 25 -0.19 -0.77 16.70
C LEU A 25 -1.03 0.01 17.73
N ILE A 26 -0.92 -0.31 19.01
CA ILE A 26 -1.58 0.45 20.08
C ILE A 26 -1.03 1.88 20.11
N VAL A 27 0.28 2.06 20.05
CA VAL A 27 0.90 3.40 20.02
C VAL A 27 0.39 4.23 18.85
N ILE A 28 0.31 3.63 17.65
CA ILE A 28 -0.24 4.30 16.46
C ILE A 28 -1.68 4.76 16.71
N ARG A 29 -2.51 3.90 17.28
CA ARG A 29 -3.92 4.23 17.55
C ARG A 29 -4.09 5.30 18.62
N LEU A 30 -3.26 5.30 19.65
CA LEU A 30 -3.24 6.36 20.65
C LEU A 30 -2.83 7.70 20.03
N GLY A 31 -1.74 7.73 19.27
CA GLY A 31 -1.27 8.94 18.59
C GLY A 31 -2.28 9.50 17.58
N SER A 32 -3.07 8.64 16.94
CA SER A 32 -4.13 9.07 16.02
C SER A 32 -5.31 9.79 16.71
N GLN A 33 -5.39 9.77 18.04
CA GLN A 33 -6.40 10.51 18.81
C GLN A 33 -5.87 11.84 19.36
N LEU A 34 -4.54 12.05 19.37
CA LEU A 34 -3.93 13.27 19.87
C LEU A 34 -4.17 14.42 18.89
N PRO A 35 -4.85 15.50 19.28
CA PRO A 35 -5.10 16.63 18.40
C PRO A 35 -3.82 17.43 18.13
N VAL A 36 -3.73 18.04 16.96
CA VAL A 36 -2.66 18.99 16.65
C VAL A 36 -2.86 20.25 17.48
N PRO A 37 -1.87 20.69 18.26
CA PRO A 37 -1.96 21.94 19.00
C PRO A 37 -2.05 23.13 18.04
N GLY A 38 -2.90 24.11 18.36
CA GLY A 38 -3.06 25.32 17.56
C GLY A 38 -4.12 25.25 16.46
N VAL A 39 -4.83 24.13 16.29
CA VAL A 39 -5.95 23.99 15.33
C VAL A 39 -7.24 23.73 16.09
N ASP A 40 -8.32 24.47 15.73
CA ASP A 40 -9.64 24.20 16.25
C ASP A 40 -10.24 22.98 15.55
N ARG A 41 -10.36 21.90 16.31
CA ARG A 41 -10.84 20.61 15.83
C ARG A 41 -12.30 20.65 15.38
N THR A 42 -13.14 21.44 16.05
CA THR A 42 -14.58 21.53 15.76
C THR A 42 -14.83 22.27 14.46
N LEU A 43 -14.13 23.39 14.25
CA LEU A 43 -14.15 24.15 13.01
C LEU A 43 -13.59 23.34 11.85
N PHE A 44 -12.49 22.63 12.07
CA PHE A 44 -11.91 21.76 11.04
C PHE A 44 -12.85 20.62 10.65
N SER A 45 -13.44 19.91 11.61
CA SER A 45 -14.34 18.79 11.33
C SER A 45 -15.59 19.24 10.60
N SER A 46 -16.19 20.37 10.97
CA SER A 46 -17.35 20.93 10.28
C SER A 46 -17.01 21.41 8.85
N TRP A 47 -15.87 22.06 8.68
CA TRP A 47 -15.37 22.42 7.35
C TRP A 47 -15.11 21.20 6.47
N PHE A 48 -14.47 20.19 7.03
CA PHE A 48 -14.17 18.93 6.33
C PHE A 48 -15.46 18.25 5.85
N GLN A 49 -16.46 18.13 6.73
CA GLN A 49 -17.76 17.53 6.38
C GLN A 49 -18.52 18.35 5.33
N ASN A 50 -18.51 19.68 5.43
CA ASN A 50 -19.26 20.55 4.51
C ASN A 50 -18.64 20.66 3.12
N LEU A 51 -17.31 20.75 3.02
CA LEU A 51 -16.61 20.94 1.75
C LEU A 51 -16.23 19.64 1.05
N MET A 52 -15.92 18.63 1.82
CA MET A 52 -15.26 17.43 1.30
C MET A 52 -16.24 16.26 1.19
N GLY A 53 -17.27 16.19 2.03
CA GLY A 53 -18.33 15.18 1.98
C GLY A 53 -17.82 13.79 1.52
N ASP A 54 -18.58 13.19 0.61
CA ASP A 54 -18.27 11.86 0.05
C ASP A 54 -16.98 11.79 -0.80
N ASN A 55 -16.43 12.94 -1.19
CA ASN A 55 -15.31 13.00 -2.13
C ASN A 55 -13.95 12.63 -1.51
N PHE A 56 -13.82 12.65 -0.17
CA PHE A 56 -12.58 12.37 0.54
C PHE A 56 -12.58 11.07 1.35
N ASN A 57 -13.52 10.19 1.10
CA ASN A 57 -13.63 8.90 1.79
C ASN A 57 -12.33 8.08 1.69
N PHE A 58 -11.64 8.13 0.55
CA PHE A 58 -10.37 7.43 0.37
C PHE A 58 -9.24 7.97 1.28
N LEU A 59 -9.05 9.30 1.36
CA LEU A 59 -8.05 9.89 2.24
C LEU A 59 -8.36 9.57 3.70
N SER A 60 -9.63 9.63 4.08
CA SER A 60 -10.10 9.27 5.40
C SER A 60 -9.84 7.80 5.74
N ALA A 61 -10.01 6.87 4.77
CA ALA A 61 -9.66 5.46 4.93
C ALA A 61 -8.16 5.28 5.18
N PHE A 62 -7.30 5.87 4.35
CA PHE A 62 -5.85 5.75 4.47
C PHE A 62 -5.30 6.32 5.76
N THR A 63 -5.86 7.43 6.24
CA THR A 63 -5.43 8.05 7.50
C THR A 63 -6.11 7.45 8.73
N GLY A 64 -7.09 6.53 8.54
CA GLY A 64 -7.83 5.91 9.65
C GLY A 64 -8.63 6.94 10.47
N GLY A 65 -9.10 8.02 9.82
CA GLY A 65 -9.79 9.13 10.46
C GLY A 65 -8.88 10.13 11.20
N SER A 66 -7.55 9.94 11.16
CA SER A 66 -6.60 10.86 11.79
C SER A 66 -6.63 12.24 11.15
N PHE A 67 -6.83 12.32 9.84
CA PHE A 67 -6.98 13.58 9.11
C PHE A 67 -8.28 14.30 9.49
N GLU A 68 -9.41 13.60 9.49
CA GLU A 68 -10.72 14.14 9.83
C GLU A 68 -10.78 14.71 11.26
N LYS A 69 -10.07 14.03 12.18
CA LYS A 69 -9.95 14.46 13.59
C LYS A 69 -8.83 15.49 13.81
N MET A 70 -8.11 15.85 12.76
CA MET A 70 -6.92 16.71 12.83
C MET A 70 -5.97 16.29 13.93
N SER A 71 -5.52 15.05 13.88
CA SER A 71 -4.56 14.50 14.84
C SER A 71 -3.13 14.81 14.41
N VAL A 72 -2.18 14.64 15.33
CA VAL A 72 -0.73 14.76 15.05
C VAL A 72 -0.31 13.84 13.91
N PHE A 73 -1.03 12.73 13.68
CA PHE A 73 -0.79 11.79 12.58
C PHE A 73 -1.67 12.08 11.34
N ALA A 74 -2.15 13.31 11.16
CA ALA A 74 -3.00 13.66 10.03
C ALA A 74 -2.32 13.46 8.67
N LEU A 75 -1.02 13.75 8.52
CA LEU A 75 -0.24 13.46 7.32
C LEU A 75 -0.03 11.96 7.07
N ASN A 76 -0.21 11.14 8.11
CA ASN A 76 0.02 9.70 8.06
C ASN A 76 1.43 9.36 7.53
N ILE A 77 1.56 8.25 6.79
CA ILE A 77 2.79 7.80 6.12
C ILE A 77 2.85 8.32 4.67
N THR A 78 1.91 9.16 4.23
CA THR A 78 1.85 9.66 2.85
C THR A 78 3.18 10.28 2.38
N PRO A 79 3.85 11.16 3.15
CA PRO A 79 5.15 11.72 2.75
C PRO A 79 6.23 10.65 2.55
N TYR A 80 6.21 9.58 3.36
CA TYR A 80 7.16 8.46 3.21
C TYR A 80 6.88 7.65 1.95
N ILE A 81 5.61 7.36 1.65
CA ILE A 81 5.24 6.62 0.43
C ILE A 81 5.69 7.41 -0.80
N THR A 82 5.37 8.70 -0.86
CA THR A 82 5.77 9.58 -1.96
C THR A 82 7.30 9.65 -2.09
N SER A 83 8.01 9.81 -0.98
CA SER A 83 9.47 9.81 -0.92
C SER A 83 10.06 8.50 -1.44
N SER A 84 9.49 7.37 -1.02
CA SER A 84 9.93 6.04 -1.47
C SER A 84 9.75 5.87 -2.97
N ILE A 85 8.63 6.34 -3.54
CA ILE A 85 8.37 6.34 -4.99
C ILE A 85 9.43 7.18 -5.71
N ILE A 86 9.65 8.42 -5.24
CA ILE A 86 10.64 9.33 -5.83
C ILE A 86 12.03 8.69 -5.81
N MET A 87 12.44 8.12 -4.67
CA MET A 87 13.75 7.49 -4.55
C MET A 87 13.89 6.26 -5.43
N GLN A 88 12.86 5.43 -5.59
CA GLN A 88 12.89 4.29 -6.50
C GLN A 88 13.02 4.73 -7.97
N LEU A 89 12.31 5.80 -8.37
CA LEU A 89 12.44 6.37 -9.72
C LEU A 89 13.83 6.96 -9.93
N LEU A 90 14.36 7.70 -8.95
CA LEU A 90 15.69 8.30 -9.01
C LEU A 90 16.81 7.25 -9.03
N THR A 91 16.62 6.10 -8.39
CA THR A 91 17.59 5.00 -8.41
C THR A 91 17.78 4.42 -9.80
N ILE A 92 16.76 4.48 -10.65
CA ILE A 92 16.89 4.07 -12.06
C ILE A 92 17.46 5.21 -12.93
N ALA A 93 17.09 6.46 -12.62
CA ALA A 93 17.50 7.62 -13.42
C ALA A 93 18.94 8.08 -13.15
N ILE A 94 19.45 7.85 -11.94
CA ILE A 94 20.77 8.33 -11.51
C ILE A 94 21.72 7.17 -11.31
N PRO A 95 22.78 6.99 -12.17
CA PRO A 95 23.72 5.87 -12.11
C PRO A 95 24.37 5.67 -10.73
N LYS A 96 24.68 6.76 -10.04
CA LYS A 96 25.29 6.70 -8.69
C LYS A 96 24.37 6.03 -7.66
N LEU A 97 23.06 6.24 -7.74
CA LEU A 97 22.09 5.58 -6.85
C LEU A 97 21.89 4.12 -7.25
N GLU A 98 21.96 3.81 -8.54
CA GLU A 98 21.92 2.44 -9.04
C GLU A 98 23.13 1.63 -8.55
N GLU A 99 24.34 2.23 -8.60
CA GLU A 99 25.56 1.61 -8.04
C GLU A 99 25.42 1.35 -6.54
N MET A 100 24.93 2.33 -5.78
CA MET A 100 24.67 2.16 -4.35
C MET A 100 23.67 1.02 -4.08
N GLN A 101 22.66 0.85 -4.91
CA GLN A 101 21.71 -0.27 -4.76
C GLN A 101 22.39 -1.63 -5.01
N LYS A 102 23.39 -1.69 -5.91
CA LYS A 102 24.17 -2.89 -6.22
C LYS A 102 25.25 -3.19 -5.17
N GLU A 103 25.65 -2.22 -4.33
CA GLU A 103 26.59 -2.41 -3.21
C GLU A 103 26.08 -3.37 -2.11
N GLY A 104 24.83 -3.85 -2.23
CA GLY A 104 24.26 -4.80 -1.27
C GLY A 104 23.63 -4.12 -0.06
N GLU A 105 23.88 -4.65 1.15
CA GLU A 105 23.17 -4.20 2.36
C GLU A 105 23.55 -2.78 2.79
N ASP A 106 24.81 -2.41 2.66
CA ASP A 106 25.31 -1.09 3.07
C ASP A 106 24.78 0.02 2.12
N GLY A 107 24.72 -0.25 0.84
CA GLY A 107 24.13 0.66 -0.13
C GLY A 107 22.63 0.86 0.10
N ARG A 108 21.89 -0.21 0.39
CA ARG A 108 20.47 -0.13 0.75
C ARG A 108 20.22 0.70 2.01
N LYS A 109 21.08 0.59 3.03
CA LYS A 109 21.01 1.41 4.24
C LYS A 109 21.21 2.89 3.93
N LYS A 110 22.15 3.23 3.03
CA LYS A 110 22.35 4.62 2.59
C LYS A 110 21.14 5.18 1.84
N ILE A 111 20.56 4.39 0.91
CA ILE A 111 19.34 4.78 0.19
C ILE A 111 18.18 4.99 1.16
N ALA A 112 18.00 4.11 2.15
CA ALA A 112 16.98 4.27 3.17
C ALA A 112 17.18 5.55 3.99
N ALA A 113 18.42 5.91 4.35
CA ALA A 113 18.72 7.15 5.04
C ALA A 113 18.35 8.38 4.20
N ILE A 114 18.67 8.39 2.90
CA ILE A 114 18.27 9.46 1.98
C ILE A 114 16.74 9.55 1.90
N THR A 115 16.05 8.42 1.80
CA THR A 115 14.58 8.36 1.78
C THR A 115 13.98 9.00 3.03
N ARG A 116 14.56 8.78 4.22
CA ARG A 116 14.13 9.45 5.47
C ARG A 116 14.25 10.97 5.40
N TYR A 117 15.39 11.48 4.92
CA TYR A 117 15.57 12.93 4.76
C TYR A 117 14.56 13.54 3.78
N VAL A 118 14.35 12.89 2.63
CA VAL A 118 13.35 13.32 1.64
C VAL A 118 11.94 13.27 2.24
N THR A 119 11.64 12.26 3.04
CA THR A 119 10.34 12.14 3.74
C THR A 119 10.09 13.32 4.68
N VAL A 120 11.06 13.68 5.51
CA VAL A 120 10.94 14.83 6.42
C VAL A 120 10.81 16.13 5.63
N GLY A 121 11.56 16.30 4.53
CA GLY A 121 11.44 17.45 3.63
C GLY A 121 10.04 17.56 3.00
N LEU A 122 9.49 16.47 2.50
CA LEU A 122 8.13 16.45 1.95
C LEU A 122 7.07 16.69 3.03
N ALA A 123 7.23 16.11 4.22
CA ALA A 123 6.33 16.35 5.34
C ALA A 123 6.34 17.84 5.77
N LEU A 124 7.50 18.49 5.74
CA LEU A 124 7.63 19.93 5.98
C LEU A 124 6.87 20.76 4.92
N ILE A 125 6.98 20.41 3.65
CA ILE A 125 6.27 21.10 2.57
C ILE A 125 4.76 20.91 2.72
N GLU A 126 4.29 19.69 2.92
CA GLU A 126 2.88 19.38 3.09
C GLU A 126 2.29 20.05 4.34
N SER A 127 2.98 19.96 5.48
CA SER A 127 2.54 20.61 6.73
C SER A 127 2.50 22.13 6.64
N THR A 128 3.45 22.74 5.91
CA THR A 128 3.46 24.18 5.66
C THR A 128 2.27 24.60 4.80
N ALA A 129 1.99 23.86 3.73
CA ALA A 129 0.83 24.11 2.88
C ALA A 129 -0.47 24.04 3.67
N MET A 130 -0.61 23.01 4.54
CA MET A 130 -1.76 22.84 5.42
C MET A 130 -1.90 23.97 6.44
N ALA A 131 -0.82 24.34 7.12
CA ALA A 131 -0.84 25.41 8.12
C ALA A 131 -1.23 26.78 7.52
N ILE A 132 -0.73 27.10 6.32
CA ILE A 132 -1.12 28.29 5.58
C ILE A 132 -2.61 28.23 5.19
N GLY A 133 -3.09 27.07 4.76
CA GLY A 133 -4.48 26.83 4.45
C GLY A 133 -5.41 27.05 5.64
N PHE A 134 -5.06 26.50 6.81
CA PHE A 134 -5.80 26.65 8.06
C PHE A 134 -5.87 28.11 8.52
N ARG A 135 -4.77 28.84 8.40
CA ARG A 135 -4.75 30.27 8.70
C ARG A 135 -5.70 31.06 7.82
N LYS A 136 -5.71 30.79 6.50
CA LYS A 136 -6.62 31.50 5.55
C LYS A 136 -8.10 31.23 5.82
N GLN A 137 -8.41 30.08 6.40
CA GLN A 137 -9.77 29.67 6.70
C GLN A 137 -10.19 29.92 8.16
N ASN A 138 -9.36 30.65 8.93
CA ASN A 138 -9.60 30.97 10.35
C ASN A 138 -9.85 29.75 11.24
N MET A 139 -9.18 28.62 10.95
CA MET A 139 -9.29 27.39 11.72
C MET A 139 -8.23 27.26 12.81
N MET A 140 -7.34 28.26 12.94
CA MET A 140 -6.29 28.26 13.94
C MET A 140 -6.74 28.98 15.21
N THR A 141 -6.43 28.38 16.35
CA THR A 141 -6.69 28.98 17.67
C THR A 141 -5.83 30.22 17.90
N GLU A 142 -4.58 30.16 17.39
CA GLU A 142 -3.62 31.26 17.41
C GLU A 142 -3.17 31.56 15.99
N SER A 143 -3.58 32.70 15.43
CA SER A 143 -3.24 33.11 14.05
C SER A 143 -1.83 33.74 13.91
N GLY A 144 -1.05 33.78 14.99
CA GLY A 144 0.32 34.28 15.02
C GLY A 144 1.34 33.35 14.33
N ALA A 145 2.56 33.86 14.10
CA ALA A 145 3.64 33.07 13.53
C ALA A 145 3.99 31.83 14.36
N LEU A 146 3.91 31.94 15.69
CA LEU A 146 4.12 30.81 16.59
C LEU A 146 3.10 29.69 16.40
N GLY A 147 1.81 30.02 16.23
CA GLY A 147 0.77 29.01 15.96
C GLY A 147 1.04 28.25 14.66
N ILE A 148 1.44 28.94 13.59
CA ILE A 148 1.80 28.30 12.31
C ILE A 148 2.98 27.34 12.49
N ILE A 149 4.06 27.79 13.14
CA ILE A 149 5.25 26.97 13.38
C ILE A 149 4.90 25.76 14.23
N THR A 150 4.07 25.90 15.25
CA THR A 150 3.62 24.80 16.10
C THR A 150 2.88 23.73 15.31
N VAL A 151 1.97 24.12 14.42
CA VAL A 151 1.24 23.18 13.55
C VAL A 151 2.19 22.46 12.60
N ILE A 152 3.12 23.19 11.95
CA ILE A 152 4.10 22.62 11.02
C ILE A 152 4.97 21.59 11.73
N VAL A 153 5.52 21.96 12.89
CA VAL A 153 6.39 21.07 13.67
C VAL A 153 5.63 19.84 14.16
N ALA A 154 4.42 20.02 14.68
CA ALA A 154 3.59 18.92 15.17
C ALA A 154 3.24 17.91 14.09
N LEU A 155 2.80 18.36 12.91
CA LEU A 155 2.46 17.48 11.78
C LEU A 155 3.69 16.77 11.20
N THR A 156 4.79 17.50 11.04
CA THR A 156 6.06 16.93 10.53
C THR A 156 6.61 15.89 11.51
N ALA A 157 6.63 16.20 12.80
CA ALA A 157 7.07 15.27 13.84
C ALA A 157 6.18 14.02 13.90
N GLY A 158 4.86 14.18 13.76
CA GLY A 158 3.92 13.07 13.71
C GLY A 158 4.19 12.12 12.55
N SER A 159 4.39 12.65 11.35
CA SER A 159 4.71 11.83 10.16
C SER A 159 6.08 11.14 10.29
N ALA A 160 7.10 11.86 10.78
CA ALA A 160 8.42 11.28 11.05
C ALA A 160 8.37 10.17 12.10
N PHE A 161 7.57 10.34 13.13
CA PHE A 161 7.38 9.32 14.18
C PHE A 161 6.66 8.08 13.65
N LEU A 162 5.64 8.23 12.80
CA LEU A 162 4.98 7.10 12.15
C LEU A 162 5.93 6.34 11.21
N MET A 163 6.77 7.06 10.46
CA MET A 163 7.82 6.45 9.64
C MET A 163 8.76 5.61 10.52
N TRP A 164 9.24 6.18 11.63
CA TRP A 164 10.12 5.48 12.57
C TRP A 164 9.45 4.24 13.16
N ILE A 165 8.17 4.31 13.58
CA ILE A 165 7.41 3.14 14.05
C ILE A 165 7.35 2.07 12.96
N GLY A 166 7.05 2.44 11.71
CA GLY A 166 7.01 1.50 10.60
C GLY A 166 8.33 0.78 10.38
N GLU A 167 9.46 1.48 10.47
CA GLU A 167 10.78 0.88 10.41
C GLU A 167 11.06 -0.05 11.59
N GLN A 168 10.72 0.37 12.82
CA GLN A 168 10.86 -0.49 14.01
C GLN A 168 10.04 -1.78 13.91
N ILE A 169 8.84 -1.73 13.36
CA ILE A 169 8.04 -2.94 13.11
C ILE A 169 8.74 -3.83 12.08
N THR A 170 9.33 -3.27 11.02
CA THR A 170 10.03 -4.04 9.99
C THR A 170 11.27 -4.74 10.55
N GLU A 171 12.04 -4.07 11.42
CA GLU A 171 13.28 -4.61 11.99
C GLU A 171 13.02 -5.60 13.14
N ASN A 172 12.19 -5.22 14.09
CA ASN A 172 12.00 -5.93 15.35
C ASN A 172 10.65 -6.66 15.46
N GLY A 173 9.73 -6.41 14.54
CA GLY A 173 8.40 -7.00 14.51
C GLY A 173 8.26 -8.12 13.49
N VAL A 174 7.04 -8.25 12.97
CA VAL A 174 6.65 -9.20 11.93
C VAL A 174 5.98 -8.42 10.79
N GLY A 175 6.34 -8.72 9.55
CA GLY A 175 5.76 -8.08 8.37
C GLY A 175 6.48 -6.80 7.94
N ASN A 176 5.99 -6.20 6.86
CA ASN A 176 6.41 -4.87 6.43
C ASN A 176 5.71 -3.82 7.28
N GLY A 177 6.44 -3.13 8.15
CA GLY A 177 5.87 -2.19 9.12
C GLY A 177 5.07 -1.06 8.49
N ILE A 178 5.53 -0.51 7.35
CA ILE A 178 4.81 0.55 6.63
C ILE A 178 3.45 0.06 6.15
N SER A 179 3.42 -1.14 5.55
CA SER A 179 2.17 -1.76 5.10
C SER A 179 1.23 -2.09 6.26
N ILE A 180 1.78 -2.50 7.41
CA ILE A 180 1.01 -2.78 8.63
C ILE A 180 0.40 -1.49 9.20
N VAL A 181 1.14 -0.36 9.22
CA VAL A 181 0.59 0.93 9.66
C VAL A 181 -0.56 1.38 8.76
N LEU A 182 -0.44 1.23 7.44
CA LEU A 182 -1.55 1.49 6.53
C LEU A 182 -2.75 0.59 6.84
N THR A 183 -2.50 -0.69 7.01
CA THR A 183 -3.55 -1.70 7.26
C THR A 183 -4.32 -1.41 8.53
N ILE A 184 -3.65 -1.08 9.65
CA ILE A 184 -4.35 -0.76 10.90
C ILE A 184 -5.19 0.52 10.78
N ASN A 185 -4.73 1.50 10.04
CA ASN A 185 -5.49 2.71 9.77
C ASN A 185 -6.77 2.39 8.98
N ILE A 186 -6.66 1.59 7.93
CA ILE A 186 -7.82 1.17 7.14
C ILE A 186 -8.79 0.33 7.96
N ILE A 187 -8.31 -0.67 8.70
CA ILE A 187 -9.14 -1.54 9.54
C ILE A 187 -9.92 -0.74 10.59
N SER A 188 -9.30 0.28 11.17
CA SER A 188 -9.94 1.09 12.19
C SER A 188 -11.16 1.87 11.71
N ARG A 189 -11.30 2.07 10.42
CA ARG A 189 -12.42 2.78 9.79
C ARG A 189 -13.57 1.83 9.40
N ILE A 190 -13.28 0.55 9.22
CA ILE A 190 -14.27 -0.45 8.81
C ILE A 190 -15.56 -0.44 9.65
N PRO A 191 -15.53 -0.36 11.00
CA PRO A 191 -16.76 -0.33 11.79
C PRO A 191 -17.66 0.88 11.47
N GLN A 192 -17.07 2.05 11.23
CA GLN A 192 -17.82 3.26 10.86
C GLN A 192 -18.43 3.15 9.47
N ASP A 193 -17.71 2.55 8.53
CA ASP A 193 -18.20 2.34 7.18
C ASP A 193 -19.38 1.36 7.15
N PHE A 194 -19.32 0.28 7.94
CA PHE A 194 -20.47 -0.61 8.09
C PHE A 194 -21.67 0.08 8.74
N ALA A 195 -21.46 0.94 9.74
CA ALA A 195 -22.52 1.74 10.33
C ALA A 195 -23.16 2.69 9.29
N SER A 196 -22.35 3.35 8.47
CA SER A 196 -22.82 4.23 7.39
C SER A 196 -23.62 3.47 6.34
N LEU A 197 -23.18 2.27 5.94
CA LEU A 197 -23.93 1.42 5.01
C LEU A 197 -25.26 0.97 5.61
N PHE A 198 -25.28 0.62 6.89
CA PHE A 198 -26.49 0.24 7.59
C PHE A 198 -27.48 1.42 7.61
N ASP A 199 -27.03 2.62 8.00
CA ASP A 199 -27.88 3.80 8.04
C ASP A 199 -28.41 4.20 6.65
N GLN A 200 -27.59 4.06 5.59
CA GLN A 200 -27.96 4.47 4.24
C GLN A 200 -28.89 3.48 3.52
N PHE A 201 -28.65 2.18 3.68
CA PHE A 201 -29.32 1.15 2.88
C PHE A 201 -30.36 0.30 3.64
N MET A 202 -30.31 0.28 4.97
CA MET A 202 -31.17 -0.57 5.77
C MET A 202 -32.13 0.21 6.65
N LYS A 203 -31.68 1.30 7.28
CA LYS A 203 -32.50 2.09 8.22
C LYS A 203 -33.68 2.75 7.53
N GLY A 204 -34.90 2.50 8.02
CA GLY A 204 -36.12 3.11 7.51
C GLY A 204 -36.64 2.53 6.18
N LYS A 205 -36.03 1.44 5.67
CA LYS A 205 -36.50 0.75 4.44
C LYS A 205 -37.31 -0.49 4.76
N SER A 206 -38.07 -1.00 3.76
CA SER A 206 -38.82 -2.25 3.94
C SER A 206 -37.86 -3.41 4.18
N PHE A 207 -38.33 -4.42 4.92
CA PHE A 207 -37.53 -5.62 5.25
C PHE A 207 -36.94 -6.28 3.99
N ALA A 208 -37.70 -6.38 2.91
CA ALA A 208 -37.24 -6.98 1.67
C ALA A 208 -36.10 -6.19 1.00
N THR A 209 -36.19 -4.86 0.93
CA THR A 209 -35.14 -4.01 0.35
C THR A 209 -33.89 -3.96 1.21
N ALA A 210 -34.01 -3.94 2.54
CA ALA A 210 -32.89 -3.99 3.46
C ALA A 210 -32.13 -5.32 3.38
N THR A 211 -32.85 -6.44 3.32
CA THR A 211 -32.25 -7.78 3.20
C THR A 211 -31.53 -7.93 1.84
N LEU A 212 -32.12 -7.45 0.75
CA LEU A 212 -31.49 -7.49 -0.58
C LEU A 212 -30.22 -6.65 -0.62
N ALA A 213 -30.24 -5.45 -0.03
CA ALA A 213 -29.07 -4.61 0.07
C ALA A 213 -27.94 -5.28 0.89
N ALA A 214 -28.27 -5.91 2.03
CA ALA A 214 -27.32 -6.64 2.84
C ALA A 214 -26.64 -7.77 2.08
N ILE A 215 -27.40 -8.55 1.32
CA ILE A 215 -26.90 -9.67 0.51
C ILE A 215 -25.95 -9.14 -0.58
N ILE A 216 -26.32 -8.05 -1.29
CA ILE A 216 -25.48 -7.46 -2.33
C ILE A 216 -24.16 -6.95 -1.73
N ILE A 217 -24.22 -6.20 -0.63
CA ILE A 217 -23.02 -5.66 0.05
C ILE A 217 -22.10 -6.81 0.48
N ALA A 218 -22.66 -7.85 1.12
CA ALA A 218 -21.90 -9.03 1.53
C ALA A 218 -21.27 -9.76 0.34
N ALA A 219 -22.01 -9.94 -0.76
CA ALA A 219 -21.52 -10.57 -1.98
C ALA A 219 -20.35 -9.78 -2.62
N VAL A 220 -20.45 -8.45 -2.67
CA VAL A 220 -19.38 -7.58 -3.21
C VAL A 220 -18.13 -7.66 -2.34
N VAL A 221 -18.26 -7.54 -1.01
CA VAL A 221 -17.12 -7.60 -0.10
C VAL A 221 -16.44 -8.97 -0.17
N ILE A 222 -17.21 -10.06 -0.05
CA ILE A 222 -16.66 -11.41 -0.12
C ILE A 222 -16.03 -11.67 -1.49
N GLY A 223 -16.71 -11.29 -2.58
CA GLY A 223 -16.19 -11.43 -3.94
C GLY A 223 -14.87 -10.71 -4.15
N THR A 224 -14.75 -9.47 -3.66
CA THR A 224 -13.51 -8.68 -3.71
C THR A 224 -12.39 -9.35 -2.91
N VAL A 225 -12.68 -9.85 -1.71
CA VAL A 225 -11.69 -10.56 -0.87
C VAL A 225 -11.23 -11.84 -1.57
N VAL A 226 -12.15 -12.66 -2.11
CA VAL A 226 -11.82 -13.91 -2.81
C VAL A 226 -10.95 -13.63 -4.03
N LEU A 227 -11.29 -12.64 -4.85
CA LEU A 227 -10.49 -12.24 -6.01
C LEU A 227 -9.10 -11.79 -5.60
N THR A 228 -8.98 -11.01 -4.52
CA THR A 228 -7.69 -10.55 -3.99
C THR A 228 -6.82 -11.72 -3.51
N VAL A 229 -7.43 -12.70 -2.83
CA VAL A 229 -6.71 -13.91 -2.37
C VAL A 229 -6.22 -14.73 -3.55
N ILE A 230 -7.05 -14.91 -4.59
CA ILE A 230 -6.67 -15.64 -5.81
C ILE A 230 -5.50 -14.92 -6.50
N LEU A 231 -5.56 -13.60 -6.65
CA LEU A 231 -4.48 -12.81 -7.25
C LEU A 231 -3.18 -12.85 -6.44
N GLY A 232 -3.28 -12.73 -5.12
CA GLY A 232 -2.12 -12.76 -4.21
C GLY A 232 -1.48 -14.13 -4.04
N GLY A 233 -2.27 -15.21 -4.26
CA GLY A 233 -1.82 -16.59 -4.17
C GLY A 233 -1.40 -17.20 -5.52
N GLY A 234 -1.82 -16.60 -6.63
CA GLY A 234 -1.54 -17.12 -7.98
C GLY A 234 -0.05 -17.09 -8.31
N GLU A 235 0.51 -18.22 -8.72
CA GLU A 235 1.91 -18.34 -9.15
C GLU A 235 2.03 -19.23 -10.39
N ARG A 236 2.93 -18.85 -11.29
CA ARG A 236 3.35 -19.70 -12.42
C ARG A 236 4.68 -20.35 -12.09
N ARG A 237 4.68 -21.67 -12.03
CA ARG A 237 5.87 -22.47 -11.73
C ARG A 237 6.59 -22.81 -13.03
N ILE A 238 7.82 -22.33 -13.21
CA ILE A 238 8.67 -22.66 -14.35
C ILE A 238 9.58 -23.81 -13.94
N PRO A 239 9.52 -24.99 -14.60
CA PRO A 239 10.36 -26.12 -14.25
C PRO A 239 11.83 -25.83 -14.60
N VAL A 240 12.72 -26.13 -13.66
CA VAL A 240 14.17 -26.01 -13.81
C VAL A 240 14.80 -27.35 -13.47
N GLN A 241 15.71 -27.82 -14.32
CA GLN A 241 16.49 -29.00 -14.10
C GLN A 241 17.94 -28.64 -13.83
N TYR A 242 18.53 -29.25 -12.82
CA TYR A 242 19.94 -29.10 -12.50
C TYR A 242 20.73 -30.31 -13.00
N ALA A 243 21.91 -30.06 -13.57
CA ALA A 243 22.79 -31.14 -14.02
C ALA A 243 23.21 -32.03 -12.85
N LYS A 244 23.20 -33.33 -13.07
CA LYS A 244 23.71 -34.30 -12.10
C LYS A 244 25.23 -34.15 -12.01
N LYS A 245 25.75 -33.94 -10.79
CA LYS A 245 27.21 -33.96 -10.53
C LYS A 245 27.58 -35.32 -9.91
N VAL A 246 28.58 -35.95 -10.49
CA VAL A 246 29.16 -37.17 -9.96
C VAL A 246 30.28 -36.74 -9.00
N GLN A 247 30.15 -37.03 -7.72
CA GLN A 247 31.15 -36.75 -6.71
C GLN A 247 31.63 -38.09 -6.12
N GLY A 248 32.73 -38.62 -6.67
CA GLY A 248 33.19 -39.96 -6.40
C GLY A 248 32.21 -41.02 -6.91
N ARG A 249 31.81 -41.97 -6.04
CA ARG A 249 30.83 -43.03 -6.36
C ARG A 249 29.36 -42.61 -6.18
N LYS A 250 29.09 -41.39 -5.67
CA LYS A 250 27.72 -40.92 -5.42
C LYS A 250 27.32 -39.90 -6.50
N ILE A 251 26.13 -40.08 -7.05
CA ILE A 251 25.49 -39.10 -7.94
C ILE A 251 24.75 -38.12 -7.02
N VAL A 252 25.22 -36.86 -6.99
CA VAL A 252 24.61 -35.76 -6.22
C VAL A 252 23.99 -34.79 -7.20
N GLY A 253 22.74 -34.38 -6.95
CA GLY A 253 22.00 -33.45 -7.80
C GLY A 253 21.01 -34.15 -8.73
N GLY A 254 20.46 -33.41 -9.68
CA GLY A 254 19.42 -33.92 -10.59
C GLY A 254 18.00 -33.79 -10.02
N GLN A 255 17.83 -33.03 -8.94
CA GLN A 255 16.48 -32.66 -8.49
C GLN A 255 15.88 -31.62 -9.45
N SER A 256 14.67 -31.92 -9.92
CA SER A 256 13.87 -30.91 -10.63
C SER A 256 13.32 -29.92 -9.60
N SER A 257 13.61 -28.65 -9.80
CA SER A 257 13.07 -27.53 -9.02
C SER A 257 12.17 -26.68 -9.90
N HIS A 258 11.57 -25.66 -9.36
CA HIS A 258 10.80 -24.70 -10.13
C HIS A 258 11.04 -23.28 -9.64
N ILE A 259 10.99 -22.32 -10.57
CA ILE A 259 10.99 -20.89 -10.26
C ILE A 259 9.53 -20.45 -10.13
N PRO A 260 9.06 -20.04 -8.92
CA PRO A 260 7.72 -19.51 -8.76
C PRO A 260 7.69 -18.04 -9.19
N LEU A 261 6.95 -17.73 -10.26
CA LEU A 261 6.64 -16.36 -10.66
C LEU A 261 5.23 -16.02 -10.17
N LYS A 262 5.12 -15.09 -9.23
CA LYS A 262 3.81 -14.65 -8.71
C LYS A 262 3.08 -13.85 -9.79
N VAL A 263 1.77 -14.07 -9.93
CA VAL A 263 0.90 -13.29 -10.84
C VAL A 263 0.88 -11.83 -10.42
N ASN A 264 0.81 -11.57 -9.13
CA ASN A 264 0.93 -10.24 -8.57
C ASN A 264 2.31 -10.09 -7.89
N THR A 265 3.35 -9.83 -8.69
CA THR A 265 4.73 -9.66 -8.21
C THR A 265 4.88 -8.36 -7.41
N GLY A 266 4.17 -7.31 -7.80
CA GLY A 266 4.20 -6.00 -7.14
C GLY A 266 3.37 -5.92 -5.86
N GLY A 267 2.57 -6.93 -5.54
CA GLY A 267 1.67 -6.89 -4.39
C GLY A 267 0.66 -5.75 -4.50
N VAL A 268 0.54 -4.98 -3.44
CA VAL A 268 -0.37 -3.81 -3.35
C VAL A 268 0.30 -2.49 -3.73
N ILE A 269 1.63 -2.50 -3.90
CA ILE A 269 2.44 -1.28 -4.11
C ILE A 269 2.02 -0.49 -5.35
N PRO A 270 1.78 -1.10 -6.53
CA PRO A 270 1.36 -0.36 -7.72
C PRO A 270 0.07 0.45 -7.50
N ILE A 271 -0.87 -0.09 -6.76
CA ILE A 271 -2.14 0.58 -6.45
C ILE A 271 -1.92 1.74 -5.48
N ILE A 272 -1.12 1.52 -4.43
CA ILE A 272 -0.79 2.56 -3.46
C ILE A 272 -0.10 3.75 -4.16
N PHE A 273 0.84 3.46 -5.06
CA PHE A 273 1.56 4.48 -5.81
C PHE A 273 0.66 5.26 -6.76
N ALA A 274 -0.18 4.57 -7.54
CA ALA A 274 -1.14 5.21 -8.42
C ALA A 274 -2.11 6.12 -7.64
N SER A 275 -2.66 5.62 -6.55
CA SER A 275 -3.58 6.37 -5.69
C SER A 275 -2.91 7.57 -5.02
N SER A 276 -1.70 7.42 -4.48
CA SER A 276 -0.95 8.50 -3.82
C SER A 276 -0.59 9.60 -4.80
N LEU A 277 -0.14 9.25 -6.02
CA LEU A 277 0.21 10.22 -7.06
C LEU A 277 -1.02 11.02 -7.51
N MET A 278 -2.20 10.39 -7.62
CA MET A 278 -3.44 11.08 -7.99
C MET A 278 -3.97 11.97 -6.86
N GLN A 279 -3.73 11.60 -5.61
CA GLN A 279 -4.25 12.35 -4.46
C GLN A 279 -3.42 13.55 -4.07
N LEU A 280 -2.12 13.51 -4.28
CA LEU A 280 -1.21 14.60 -3.90
C LEU A 280 -1.65 15.98 -4.45
N PRO A 281 -1.99 16.14 -5.75
CA PRO A 281 -2.50 17.41 -6.27
C PRO A 281 -3.82 17.83 -5.65
N ILE A 282 -4.71 16.88 -5.34
CA ILE A 282 -6.02 17.15 -4.73
C ILE A 282 -5.85 17.70 -3.32
N VAL A 283 -5.02 17.03 -2.51
CA VAL A 283 -4.76 17.45 -1.13
C VAL A 283 -4.10 18.82 -1.10
N LEU A 284 -3.07 19.05 -1.90
CA LEU A 284 -2.41 20.35 -1.95
C LEU A 284 -3.36 21.46 -2.39
N SER A 285 -4.18 21.22 -3.41
CA SER A 285 -5.12 22.22 -3.93
C SER A 285 -6.26 22.55 -2.97
N SER A 286 -6.65 21.62 -2.08
CA SER A 286 -7.74 21.84 -1.11
C SER A 286 -7.43 22.96 -0.10
N PHE A 287 -6.14 23.23 0.12
CA PHE A 287 -5.69 24.33 1.00
C PHE A 287 -5.54 25.67 0.30
N PHE A 288 -5.63 25.71 -1.04
CA PHE A 288 -5.57 26.93 -1.82
C PHE A 288 -6.93 27.20 -2.49
N PRO A 289 -7.78 28.05 -1.89
CA PRO A 289 -9.09 28.33 -2.47
C PRO A 289 -8.94 28.98 -3.85
N ALA A 290 -9.34 28.29 -4.88
CA ALA A 290 -9.36 28.80 -6.24
C ALA A 290 -10.66 29.59 -6.46
N LYS A 291 -10.53 30.84 -6.89
CA LYS A 291 -11.64 31.79 -7.08
C LYS A 291 -12.51 31.55 -8.33
N SER A 292 -12.22 30.57 -9.16
CA SER A 292 -12.95 30.37 -10.41
C SER A 292 -12.97 28.89 -10.83
N ASP A 293 -13.96 28.50 -11.63
CA ASP A 293 -14.13 27.17 -12.23
C ASP A 293 -13.11 26.99 -13.39
N ASN A 294 -11.80 27.04 -13.06
CA ASN A 294 -10.68 26.91 -13.99
C ASN A 294 -10.55 25.45 -14.48
N TRP A 295 -9.91 25.29 -15.65
CA TRP A 295 -9.60 23.96 -16.21
C TRP A 295 -8.86 23.07 -15.21
N TRP A 296 -8.01 23.65 -14.34
CA TRP A 296 -7.30 22.95 -13.29
C TRP A 296 -8.23 22.30 -12.27
N GLN A 297 -9.31 22.99 -11.86
CA GLN A 297 -10.32 22.41 -10.98
C GLN A 297 -11.07 21.24 -11.64
N LYS A 298 -11.32 21.32 -12.94
CA LYS A 298 -11.92 20.20 -13.69
C LYS A 298 -11.00 18.99 -13.70
N VAL A 299 -9.69 19.21 -13.85
CA VAL A 299 -8.68 18.13 -13.75
C VAL A 299 -8.66 17.52 -12.35
N LEU A 300 -8.65 18.34 -11.29
CA LEU A 300 -8.69 17.85 -9.92
C LEU A 300 -9.95 17.03 -9.61
N ARG A 301 -11.12 17.49 -10.10
CA ARG A 301 -12.38 16.74 -9.98
C ARG A 301 -12.34 15.42 -10.74
N ALA A 302 -11.68 15.36 -11.89
CA ALA A 302 -11.48 14.12 -12.65
C ALA A 302 -10.50 13.15 -11.96
N LEU A 303 -9.45 13.66 -11.30
CA LEU A 303 -8.52 12.83 -10.54
C LEU A 303 -9.14 12.23 -9.27
N ASN A 304 -10.21 12.84 -8.75
CA ASN A 304 -10.86 12.38 -7.53
C ASN A 304 -11.77 11.17 -7.79
N SER A 305 -11.40 10.02 -7.21
CA SER A 305 -12.14 8.76 -7.36
C SER A 305 -13.59 8.81 -6.87
N GLY A 306 -13.92 9.70 -5.94
CA GLY A 306 -15.28 9.92 -5.48
C GLY A 306 -16.23 10.51 -6.53
N ASN A 307 -15.72 11.04 -7.65
CA ASN A 307 -16.52 11.58 -8.75
C ASN A 307 -16.70 10.61 -9.92
N TRP A 308 -16.05 9.44 -9.87
CA TRP A 308 -16.11 8.47 -10.95
C TRP A 308 -17.44 7.71 -10.95
N PHE A 309 -17.91 7.39 -12.15
CA PHE A 309 -19.19 6.68 -12.37
C PHE A 309 -20.44 7.36 -11.80
N LYS A 310 -20.36 8.64 -11.40
CA LYS A 310 -21.56 9.39 -11.02
C LYS A 310 -22.38 9.75 -12.27
N THR A 311 -23.66 9.38 -12.27
CA THR A 311 -24.59 9.65 -13.38
C THR A 311 -24.77 11.14 -13.66
N ALA A 312 -24.62 11.99 -12.63
CA ALA A 312 -24.72 13.45 -12.75
C ALA A 312 -23.52 14.10 -13.47
N THR A 313 -22.33 13.48 -13.44
CA THR A 313 -21.09 14.07 -13.99
C THR A 313 -20.21 13.02 -14.66
N PRO A 314 -20.66 12.37 -15.76
CA PRO A 314 -19.95 11.25 -16.38
C PRO A 314 -18.56 11.64 -16.96
N VAL A 315 -18.35 12.93 -17.28
CA VAL A 315 -17.09 13.44 -17.84
C VAL A 315 -15.89 13.22 -16.91
N TYR A 316 -16.11 13.25 -15.60
CA TYR A 316 -15.02 13.04 -14.62
C TYR A 316 -14.56 11.58 -14.53
N SER A 317 -15.27 10.64 -15.11
CA SER A 317 -14.85 9.24 -15.23
C SER A 317 -13.60 9.05 -16.11
N VAL A 318 -13.15 10.08 -16.84
CA VAL A 318 -11.83 10.09 -17.52
C VAL A 318 -10.69 9.84 -16.54
N GLY A 319 -10.84 10.22 -15.27
CA GLY A 319 -9.87 9.89 -14.22
C GLY A 319 -9.61 8.39 -14.03
N VAL A 320 -10.61 7.54 -14.33
CA VAL A 320 -10.45 6.08 -14.31
C VAL A 320 -9.39 5.62 -15.32
N LEU A 321 -9.36 6.22 -16.52
CA LEU A 321 -8.34 5.89 -17.53
C LEU A 321 -6.95 6.25 -17.05
N VAL A 322 -6.79 7.42 -16.44
CA VAL A 322 -5.51 7.83 -15.84
C VAL A 322 -5.11 6.86 -14.74
N TYR A 323 -6.03 6.47 -13.87
CA TYR A 323 -5.79 5.49 -12.81
C TYR A 323 -5.35 4.13 -13.36
N ILE A 324 -6.03 3.60 -14.38
CA ILE A 324 -5.69 2.34 -15.05
C ILE A 324 -4.28 2.40 -15.64
N ILE A 325 -3.94 3.48 -16.36
CA ILE A 325 -2.63 3.69 -16.95
C ILE A 325 -1.54 3.71 -15.86
N LEU A 326 -1.78 4.43 -14.76
CA LEU A 326 -0.84 4.50 -13.65
C LEU A 326 -0.65 3.14 -12.97
N VAL A 327 -1.72 2.40 -12.71
CA VAL A 327 -1.62 1.06 -12.09
C VAL A 327 -0.82 0.11 -12.99
N VAL A 328 -1.09 0.09 -14.30
CA VAL A 328 -0.33 -0.73 -15.26
C VAL A 328 1.13 -0.30 -15.28
N PHE A 329 1.40 1.00 -15.40
CA PHE A 329 2.75 1.55 -15.40
C PHE A 329 3.52 1.13 -14.14
N PHE A 330 2.96 1.33 -12.97
CA PHE A 330 3.61 0.97 -11.71
C PHE A 330 3.73 -0.55 -11.51
N ALA A 331 2.81 -1.35 -12.04
CA ALA A 331 2.93 -2.81 -11.99
C ALA A 331 4.15 -3.29 -12.78
N TYR A 332 4.34 -2.81 -14.00
CA TYR A 332 5.52 -3.12 -14.81
C TYR A 332 6.79 -2.54 -14.21
N PHE A 333 6.74 -1.27 -13.79
CA PHE A 333 7.86 -0.57 -13.19
C PHE A 333 8.38 -1.30 -11.95
N TYR A 334 7.50 -1.60 -10.99
CA TYR A 334 7.88 -2.28 -9.76
C TYR A 334 8.40 -3.70 -10.01
N THR A 335 7.78 -4.41 -10.95
CA THR A 335 8.24 -5.76 -11.29
C THR A 335 9.64 -5.73 -11.93
N SER A 336 9.95 -4.75 -12.76
CA SER A 336 11.29 -4.61 -13.37
C SER A 336 12.40 -4.34 -12.35
N ILE A 337 12.07 -3.69 -11.22
CA ILE A 337 13.01 -3.46 -10.11
C ILE A 337 13.19 -4.71 -9.26
N THR A 338 12.08 -5.41 -8.99
CA THR A 338 12.06 -6.52 -8.02
C THR A 338 12.60 -7.82 -8.60
N PHE A 339 12.44 -8.03 -9.90
CA PHE A 339 12.84 -9.25 -10.59
C PHE A 339 13.70 -8.91 -11.82
N ASN A 340 14.99 -9.28 -11.75
CA ASN A 340 15.94 -9.13 -12.86
C ASN A 340 16.11 -10.48 -13.58
N PRO A 341 15.47 -10.68 -14.76
CA PRO A 341 15.55 -11.94 -15.51
C PRO A 341 16.98 -12.32 -15.93
N LEU A 342 17.82 -11.32 -16.20
CA LEU A 342 19.21 -11.53 -16.61
C LEU A 342 20.02 -12.14 -15.46
N GLU A 343 19.93 -11.56 -14.29
CA GLU A 343 20.63 -12.04 -13.08
C GLU A 343 20.17 -13.44 -12.69
N VAL A 344 18.86 -13.71 -12.75
CA VAL A 344 18.30 -15.04 -12.47
C VAL A 344 18.81 -16.08 -13.47
N ALA A 345 18.85 -15.74 -14.78
CA ALA A 345 19.37 -16.63 -15.82
C ALA A 345 20.87 -16.91 -15.65
N ASP A 346 21.66 -15.90 -15.29
CA ASP A 346 23.11 -16.05 -15.06
C ASP A 346 23.41 -16.88 -13.80
N ASN A 347 22.67 -16.64 -12.70
CA ASN A 347 22.80 -17.43 -11.48
C ASN A 347 22.42 -18.89 -11.70
N MET A 348 21.36 -19.13 -12.48
CA MET A 348 20.95 -20.47 -12.87
C MET A 348 22.02 -21.18 -13.71
N LYS A 349 22.61 -20.47 -14.69
CA LYS A 349 23.71 -20.99 -15.51
C LYS A 349 24.93 -21.35 -14.67
N LYS A 350 25.32 -20.47 -13.71
CA LYS A 350 26.45 -20.72 -12.80
C LYS A 350 26.23 -21.96 -11.94
N GLN A 351 24.99 -22.24 -11.57
CA GLN A 351 24.60 -23.41 -10.75
C GLN A 351 24.38 -24.68 -11.58
N GLY A 352 24.56 -24.63 -12.90
CA GLY A 352 24.33 -25.76 -13.80
C GLY A 352 22.84 -26.08 -14.01
N GLY A 353 21.96 -25.12 -13.74
CA GLY A 353 20.51 -25.21 -13.98
C GLY A 353 20.14 -24.78 -15.39
N PHE A 354 19.11 -25.38 -15.96
CA PHE A 354 18.53 -25.01 -17.23
C PHE A 354 17.02 -25.26 -17.27
N ILE A 355 16.34 -24.51 -18.12
CA ILE A 355 14.92 -24.73 -18.39
C ILE A 355 14.82 -25.75 -19.55
N PRO A 356 14.04 -26.85 -19.39
CA PRO A 356 13.88 -27.83 -20.45
C PRO A 356 13.47 -27.20 -21.78
N GLY A 357 14.21 -27.48 -22.85
CA GLY A 357 13.96 -26.95 -24.18
C GLY A 357 14.53 -25.54 -24.46
N ILE A 358 15.19 -24.89 -23.49
CA ILE A 358 15.77 -23.55 -23.65
C ILE A 358 17.25 -23.56 -23.35
N ARG A 359 18.06 -22.95 -24.21
CA ARG A 359 19.52 -22.85 -24.01
C ARG A 359 19.84 -21.94 -22.79
N PRO A 360 20.78 -22.34 -21.91
CA PRO A 360 21.21 -21.50 -20.79
C PRO A 360 21.81 -20.16 -21.26
N GLY A 361 21.60 -19.09 -20.47
CA GLY A 361 22.13 -17.76 -20.74
C GLY A 361 21.07 -16.82 -21.33
N LYS A 362 21.43 -16.02 -22.34
CA LYS A 362 20.55 -15.00 -22.94
C LYS A 362 19.17 -15.53 -23.37
N PRO A 363 19.04 -16.70 -24.08
CA PRO A 363 17.72 -17.23 -24.42
C PRO A 363 16.83 -17.53 -23.21
N THR A 364 17.43 -17.92 -22.09
CA THR A 364 16.70 -18.13 -20.83
C THR A 364 16.20 -16.82 -20.26
N SER A 365 17.03 -15.76 -20.26
CA SER A 365 16.64 -14.41 -19.85
C SER A 365 15.49 -13.87 -20.71
N ASP A 366 15.58 -13.99 -22.03
CA ASP A 366 14.55 -13.54 -22.97
C ASP A 366 13.22 -14.28 -22.74
N TYR A 367 13.27 -15.58 -22.47
CA TYR A 367 12.10 -16.39 -22.16
C TYR A 367 11.46 -15.97 -20.82
N LEU A 368 12.27 -15.76 -19.77
CA LEU A 368 11.78 -15.29 -18.49
C LEU A 368 11.14 -13.90 -18.60
N THR A 369 11.76 -12.99 -19.33
CA THR A 369 11.22 -11.64 -19.59
C THR A 369 9.88 -11.70 -20.29
N LYS A 370 9.76 -12.55 -21.32
CA LYS A 370 8.49 -12.74 -22.05
C LYS A 370 7.38 -13.26 -21.14
N ILE A 371 7.66 -14.28 -20.35
CA ILE A 371 6.67 -14.83 -19.40
C ILE A 371 6.29 -13.79 -18.35
N LEU A 372 7.29 -13.09 -17.79
CA LEU A 372 7.08 -12.06 -16.78
C LEU A 372 6.13 -10.97 -17.30
N ASN A 373 6.34 -10.47 -18.52
CA ASN A 373 5.49 -9.47 -19.14
C ASN A 373 4.03 -9.91 -19.24
N TYR A 374 3.79 -11.17 -19.63
CA TYR A 374 2.43 -11.70 -19.67
C TYR A 374 1.79 -11.83 -18.28
N ILE A 375 2.56 -12.31 -17.32
CA ILE A 375 2.08 -12.50 -15.93
C ILE A 375 1.75 -11.15 -15.29
N VAL A 376 2.65 -10.16 -15.47
CA VAL A 376 2.44 -8.79 -14.93
C VAL A 376 1.21 -8.14 -15.54
N PHE A 377 0.99 -8.32 -16.85
CA PHE A 377 -0.22 -7.80 -17.49
C PHE A 377 -1.50 -8.41 -16.89
N VAL A 378 -1.54 -9.75 -16.77
CA VAL A 378 -2.68 -10.45 -16.14
C VAL A 378 -2.88 -10.00 -14.70
N GLY A 379 -1.79 -9.86 -13.93
CA GLY A 379 -1.81 -9.34 -12.56
C GLY A 379 -2.35 -7.92 -12.47
N ALA A 380 -1.88 -7.02 -13.35
CA ALA A 380 -2.33 -5.63 -13.41
C ALA A 380 -3.83 -5.52 -13.75
N VAL A 381 -4.30 -6.29 -14.74
CA VAL A 381 -5.73 -6.35 -15.09
C VAL A 381 -6.55 -6.85 -13.90
N GLY A 382 -6.09 -7.91 -13.23
CA GLY A 382 -6.75 -8.41 -12.03
C GLY A 382 -6.83 -7.38 -10.90
N LEU A 383 -5.73 -6.66 -10.64
CA LEU A 383 -5.68 -5.58 -9.65
C LEU A 383 -6.65 -4.44 -10.00
N ILE A 384 -6.72 -4.06 -11.28
CA ILE A 384 -7.64 -3.01 -11.76
C ILE A 384 -9.08 -3.43 -11.54
N ILE A 385 -9.45 -4.66 -11.90
CA ILE A 385 -10.81 -5.17 -11.68
C ILE A 385 -11.18 -5.09 -10.20
N VAL A 386 -10.33 -5.62 -9.32
CA VAL A 386 -10.58 -5.60 -7.88
C VAL A 386 -10.68 -4.17 -7.34
N ALA A 387 -9.82 -3.26 -7.81
CA ALA A 387 -9.83 -1.87 -7.35
C ALA A 387 -11.06 -1.09 -7.85
N LEU A 388 -11.55 -1.37 -9.06
CA LEU A 388 -12.67 -0.64 -9.64
C LEU A 388 -14.04 -1.12 -9.15
N ILE A 389 -14.20 -2.38 -8.73
CA ILE A 389 -15.48 -2.91 -8.26
C ILE A 389 -16.15 -1.99 -7.22
N PRO A 390 -15.53 -1.67 -6.06
CA PRO A 390 -16.16 -0.82 -5.06
C PRO A 390 -16.33 0.63 -5.51
N ILE A 391 -15.42 1.15 -6.34
CA ILE A 391 -15.54 2.51 -6.90
C ILE A 391 -16.78 2.60 -7.80
N PHE A 392 -17.02 1.56 -8.61
CA PHE A 392 -18.21 1.45 -9.45
C PHE A 392 -19.50 1.40 -8.62
N PHE A 393 -19.51 0.59 -7.55
CA PHE A 393 -20.66 0.53 -6.65
C PHE A 393 -20.90 1.84 -5.90
N ASN A 394 -19.83 2.54 -5.48
CA ASN A 394 -19.96 3.87 -4.88
C ASN A 394 -20.54 4.89 -5.88
N GLY A 395 -20.03 4.92 -7.10
CA GLY A 395 -20.50 5.85 -8.13
C GLY A 395 -21.97 5.66 -8.52
N LEU A 396 -22.43 4.41 -8.68
CA LEU A 396 -23.80 4.10 -9.10
C LEU A 396 -24.82 4.18 -7.98
N PHE A 397 -24.47 3.67 -6.79
CA PHE A 397 -25.41 3.56 -5.67
C PHE A 397 -25.22 4.65 -4.61
N GLY A 398 -24.22 5.52 -4.77
CA GLY A 398 -23.91 6.57 -3.80
C GLY A 398 -23.51 6.01 -2.44
N ALA A 399 -22.97 4.79 -2.39
CA ALA A 399 -22.53 4.18 -1.14
C ALA A 399 -21.33 4.94 -0.60
N SER A 400 -21.49 5.72 0.45
CA SER A 400 -20.41 6.47 1.09
C SER A 400 -19.57 5.55 1.97
N VAL A 401 -18.78 4.67 1.32
CA VAL A 401 -17.84 3.77 2.02
C VAL A 401 -16.41 4.17 1.73
N SER A 402 -15.61 4.25 2.78
CA SER A 402 -14.19 4.54 2.67
C SER A 402 -13.37 3.29 2.36
N PHE A 403 -13.85 2.07 2.68
CA PHE A 403 -13.20 0.83 2.26
C PHE A 403 -13.53 0.53 0.77
N GLY A 404 -12.81 1.20 -0.11
CA GLY A 404 -12.83 0.87 -1.54
C GLY A 404 -12.01 -0.40 -1.83
N GLY A 405 -12.01 -0.86 -3.09
CA GLY A 405 -11.25 -2.04 -3.52
C GLY A 405 -9.77 -1.96 -3.18
N THR A 406 -9.19 -0.77 -3.24
CA THR A 406 -7.80 -0.51 -2.85
C THR A 406 -7.55 -0.85 -1.38
N SER A 407 -8.45 -0.48 -0.48
CA SER A 407 -8.33 -0.75 0.96
C SER A 407 -8.40 -2.26 1.26
N LEU A 408 -9.32 -2.98 0.62
CA LEU A 408 -9.44 -4.43 0.78
C LEU A 408 -8.22 -5.17 0.21
N ILE A 409 -7.70 -4.74 -0.95
CA ILE A 409 -6.49 -5.31 -1.53
C ILE A 409 -5.31 -5.13 -0.57
N ILE A 410 -5.16 -3.94 0.03
CA ILE A 410 -4.08 -3.65 0.98
C ILE A 410 -4.20 -4.55 2.21
N ILE A 411 -5.38 -4.62 2.82
CA ILE A 411 -5.60 -5.46 4.01
C ILE A 411 -5.27 -6.92 3.72
N VAL A 412 -5.87 -7.49 2.69
CA VAL A 412 -5.70 -8.91 2.34
C VAL A 412 -4.26 -9.19 1.92
N GLY A 413 -3.66 -8.32 1.10
CA GLY A 413 -2.29 -8.46 0.64
C GLY A 413 -1.29 -8.44 1.79
N VAL A 414 -1.42 -7.49 2.72
CA VAL A 414 -0.54 -7.36 3.88
C VAL A 414 -0.70 -8.54 4.85
N ILE A 415 -1.94 -9.01 5.06
CA ILE A 415 -2.18 -10.21 5.89
C ILE A 415 -1.51 -11.43 5.27
N LEU A 416 -1.66 -11.66 3.97
CA LEU A 416 -1.05 -12.80 3.27
C LEU A 416 0.48 -12.73 3.30
N GLU A 417 1.06 -11.55 3.10
CA GLU A 417 2.51 -11.34 3.14
C GLU A 417 3.06 -11.57 4.55
N THR A 418 2.42 -11.01 5.56
CA THR A 418 2.79 -11.18 6.97
C THR A 418 2.71 -12.66 7.39
N MET A 419 1.67 -13.38 6.95
CA MET A 419 1.53 -14.81 7.24
C MET A 419 2.64 -15.63 6.59
N LYS A 420 2.98 -15.36 5.32
CA LYS A 420 4.10 -16.03 4.63
C LYS A 420 5.45 -15.75 5.32
N GLN A 421 5.64 -14.55 5.84
CA GLN A 421 6.85 -14.22 6.60
C GLN A 421 6.92 -14.99 7.93
N ILE A 422 5.81 -15.10 8.66
CA ILE A 422 5.73 -15.92 9.88
C ILE A 422 6.05 -17.39 9.57
N GLU A 423 5.47 -17.95 8.50
CA GLU A 423 5.75 -19.32 8.06
C GLU A 423 7.22 -19.52 7.72
N SER A 424 7.83 -18.59 7.00
CA SER A 424 9.27 -18.62 6.68
C SER A 424 10.14 -18.59 7.94
N MET A 425 9.83 -17.74 8.92
CA MET A 425 10.54 -17.67 10.19
C MET A 425 10.46 -18.99 10.98
N MET A 426 9.31 -19.67 10.92
CA MET A 426 9.12 -20.98 11.58
C MET A 426 9.94 -22.08 10.89
N LEU A 427 9.99 -22.09 9.54
CA LEU A 427 10.74 -23.10 8.76
C LEU A 427 12.25 -23.00 9.01
N VAL A 428 12.81 -21.79 9.01
CA VAL A 428 14.25 -21.56 9.26
C VAL A 428 14.66 -22.11 10.62
N ARG A 429 13.81 -22.06 11.62
CA ARG A 429 14.11 -22.56 12.96
C ARG A 429 14.03 -24.08 13.10
N ASN A 430 13.05 -24.71 12.44
CA ASN A 430 12.98 -26.17 12.42
C ASN A 430 14.23 -26.79 11.78
N TYR A 431 14.88 -26.10 10.85
CA TYR A 431 16.13 -26.56 10.23
C TYR A 431 17.35 -26.42 11.17
N LYS A 432 17.38 -25.40 12.04
CA LYS A 432 18.45 -25.24 13.05
C LYS A 432 18.34 -26.28 14.17
N GLY A 433 17.16 -26.79 14.49
CA GLY A 433 16.98 -27.87 15.47
C GLY A 433 17.56 -29.19 15.02
N PHE A 434 17.63 -29.45 13.71
CA PHE A 434 18.24 -30.67 13.15
C PHE A 434 19.80 -30.64 13.08
N LEU A 435 20.41 -29.49 13.28
CA LEU A 435 21.87 -29.31 13.23
C LEU A 435 22.53 -29.27 14.62
N ASN A 436 21.73 -29.25 15.68
CA ASN A 436 22.18 -29.18 17.07
C ASN A 436 21.91 -30.47 17.87
N ASP A 437 21.46 -31.54 17.21
CA ASP A 437 21.50 -32.94 17.66
C ASP A 437 22.58 -33.68 16.83
#